data_f26330d1cc036ac5b073779116e36889
#
_entry.id   f26330d1cc036ac5b073779116e36889
#
_cell.length_a   1.000
_cell.length_b   1.000
_cell.length_c   1.000
_cell.angle_alpha   90.00
_cell.angle_beta   90.00
_cell.angle_gamma   90.00
#
_symmetry.space_group_name_H-M   'P 1'
#
loop_
_entity.id
_entity.type
_entity.pdbx_description
1 polymer ?
#
loop_
_entity_poly.entity_id
_entity_poly.type
_entity_poly.pdbx_seq_one_letter_code
_entity_poly.pdbx_strand_id
1 'polypeptide(L)'
;MKLSASLDESRSPWIDGPPAPNDESRTSLKYRTRIILVTLLTLLASAGLTTVAQAETGSVRVVFAKAGLIVGAGAGRGILTFRGHNYPFRVSGMSVGATIGGSVNKLIGRALNLQGPGDLAGTYNTLRAGVSLGGGIGGVRLQNASGVILQLHGVKAGVELSANLGGITITME
;
A
#
# COMPACT_ATOMS: atom_id res chain seq x y z
N MET A 1 104.48 2.74 -34.69
CA MET A 1 104.56 1.34 -35.16
C MET A 1 103.52 0.53 -34.44
N LYS A 2 102.64 -0.16 -35.23
CA LYS A 2 101.60 -1.14 -34.92
C LYS A 2 100.49 -0.68 -33.96
N LEU A 3 99.32 -0.37 -34.47
CA LEU A 3 98.13 -1.19 -34.79
C LEU A 3 97.82 -2.36 -33.85
N SER A 4 96.75 -2.26 -33.15
CA SER A 4 95.83 -3.39 -33.00
C SER A 4 94.41 -2.89 -32.68
N ALA A 5 93.57 -2.95 -33.67
CA ALA A 5 92.15 -2.83 -33.55
C ALA A 5 91.60 -4.14 -32.97
N SER A 6 90.75 -4.02 -32.02
CA SER A 6 89.90 -5.19 -31.62
C SER A 6 88.44 -4.76 -31.79
N LEU A 7 87.83 -5.27 -32.85
CA LEU A 7 86.40 -5.28 -33.11
C LEU A 7 85.76 -6.29 -32.16
N ASP A 8 85.00 -5.81 -31.23
CA ASP A 8 83.98 -6.65 -30.55
C ASP A 8 82.62 -6.42 -31.21
N GLU A 9 82.39 -7.19 -32.19
CA GLU A 9 81.17 -7.26 -32.97
C GLU A 9 80.44 -8.56 -32.54
N SER A 10 79.54 -8.47 -31.57
CA SER A 10 78.45 -9.41 -31.43
C SER A 10 77.53 -9.07 -30.27
N ARG A 11 76.70 -8.06 -30.44
CA ARG A 11 75.43 -8.02 -29.73
C ARG A 11 74.31 -7.70 -30.72
N SER A 12 73.59 -8.76 -31.06
CA SER A 12 72.38 -8.65 -31.85
C SER A 12 71.29 -7.98 -31.02
N PRO A 13 70.57 -6.98 -31.53
CA PRO A 13 69.57 -6.21 -30.77
C PRO A 13 68.24 -6.90 -30.56
N TRP A 14 68.11 -8.17 -30.79
CA TRP A 14 66.83 -8.85 -30.90
C TRP A 14 66.59 -9.93 -29.83
N ILE A 15 67.31 -9.93 -28.70
CA ILE A 15 67.20 -10.96 -27.69
C ILE A 15 66.30 -10.54 -26.50
N ASP A 16 66.00 -9.25 -26.38
CA ASP A 16 65.08 -8.78 -25.35
C ASP A 16 63.67 -8.75 -25.92
N GLY A 17 62.99 -9.88 -25.75
CA GLY A 17 61.54 -9.95 -25.95
C GLY A 17 60.81 -8.96 -25.00
N PRO A 18 59.59 -8.55 -25.33
CA PRO A 18 58.86 -7.63 -24.49
C PRO A 18 58.79 -8.14 -23.06
N PRO A 19 58.97 -7.27 -22.05
CA PRO A 19 58.92 -7.69 -20.64
C PRO A 19 57.61 -8.38 -20.38
N ALA A 20 57.71 -9.52 -19.69
CA ALA A 20 56.53 -10.26 -19.25
C ALA A 20 55.60 -9.35 -18.47
N PRO A 21 54.28 -9.36 -18.68
CA PRO A 21 53.35 -8.54 -17.94
C PRO A 21 53.49 -8.78 -16.47
N ASN A 22 53.82 -7.73 -15.72
CA ASN A 22 54.05 -7.74 -14.29
C ASN A 22 52.85 -8.38 -13.59
N ASP A 23 53.09 -9.20 -12.62
CA ASP A 23 52.06 -9.88 -11.81
C ASP A 23 51.11 -8.92 -11.06
N GLU A 24 51.55 -7.68 -10.83
CA GLU A 24 50.74 -6.61 -10.24
C GLU A 24 49.50 -6.25 -11.06
N SER A 25 49.57 -6.31 -12.41
CA SER A 25 48.43 -5.99 -13.27
C SER A 25 47.34 -7.07 -13.18
N ARG A 26 47.72 -8.31 -12.99
CA ARG A 26 46.80 -9.44 -12.85
C ARG A 26 46.12 -9.48 -11.47
N THR A 27 46.87 -9.08 -10.43
CA THR A 27 46.32 -8.98 -9.04
C THR A 27 45.32 -7.84 -8.93
N SER A 28 45.60 -6.70 -9.51
CA SER A 28 44.70 -5.54 -9.48
C SER A 28 43.39 -5.80 -10.23
N LEU A 29 43.44 -6.52 -11.35
CA LEU A 29 42.25 -6.87 -12.12
C LEU A 29 41.35 -7.84 -11.35
N LYS A 30 41.91 -8.83 -10.71
CA LYS A 30 41.15 -9.80 -9.87
C LYS A 30 40.53 -9.12 -8.66
N TYR A 31 41.20 -8.16 -8.05
CA TYR A 31 40.68 -7.39 -6.92
C TYR A 31 39.52 -6.46 -7.33
N ARG A 32 39.68 -5.76 -8.44
CA ARG A 32 38.62 -4.89 -9.02
C ARG A 32 37.38 -5.70 -9.39
N THR A 33 37.54 -6.87 -10.00
CA THR A 33 36.42 -7.74 -10.36
C THR A 33 35.69 -8.26 -9.11
N ARG A 34 36.41 -8.61 -8.04
CA ARG A 34 35.81 -9.05 -6.78
C ARG A 34 35.03 -7.93 -6.09
N ILE A 35 35.55 -6.70 -6.07
CA ILE A 35 34.84 -5.55 -5.51
C ILE A 35 33.54 -5.28 -6.28
N ILE A 36 33.59 -5.29 -7.61
CA ILE A 36 32.41 -5.07 -8.45
C ILE A 36 31.38 -6.18 -8.21
N LEU A 37 31.80 -7.44 -8.05
CA LEU A 37 30.90 -8.55 -7.80
C LEU A 37 30.23 -8.45 -6.42
N VAL A 38 30.97 -8.05 -5.39
CA VAL A 38 30.43 -7.84 -4.03
C VAL A 38 29.48 -6.66 -3.97
N THR A 39 29.81 -5.54 -4.64
CA THR A 39 28.92 -4.37 -4.69
C THR A 39 27.65 -4.66 -5.48
N LEU A 40 27.72 -5.43 -6.55
CA LEU A 40 26.55 -5.85 -7.32
C LEU A 40 25.67 -6.81 -6.52
N LEU A 41 26.26 -7.72 -5.76
CA LEU A 41 25.55 -8.66 -4.90
C LEU A 41 24.83 -7.95 -3.74
N THR A 42 25.46 -6.95 -3.12
CA THR A 42 24.83 -6.14 -2.07
C THR A 42 23.72 -5.26 -2.61
N LEU A 43 23.86 -4.73 -3.82
CA LEU A 43 22.80 -3.96 -4.46
C LEU A 43 21.58 -4.83 -4.83
N LEU A 44 21.80 -6.05 -5.26
CA LEU A 44 20.73 -7.02 -5.55
C LEU A 44 19.98 -7.47 -4.28
N ALA A 45 20.70 -7.63 -3.16
CA ALA A 45 20.11 -8.00 -1.88
C ALA A 45 19.20 -6.91 -1.28
N SER A 46 19.44 -5.64 -1.60
CA SER A 46 18.61 -4.51 -1.13
C SER A 46 17.32 -4.30 -1.95
N ALA A 47 17.23 -4.84 -3.14
CA ALA A 47 16.05 -4.71 -4.01
C ALA A 47 14.89 -5.66 -3.61
N GLY A 48 15.10 -6.60 -2.70
CA GLY A 48 14.14 -7.66 -2.36
C GLY A 48 13.18 -7.38 -1.19
N LEU A 49 13.26 -6.22 -0.52
CA LEU A 49 12.50 -5.97 0.72
C LEU A 49 11.42 -4.89 0.60
N THR A 50 10.95 -4.59 -0.59
CA THR A 50 9.71 -3.81 -0.72
C THR A 50 8.54 -4.73 -0.42
N THR A 51 8.14 -4.84 0.85
CA THR A 51 6.81 -5.32 1.21
C THR A 51 5.82 -4.31 0.66
N VAL A 52 5.26 -4.62 -0.51
CA VAL A 52 4.11 -3.87 -1.04
C VAL A 52 3.00 -4.08 -0.01
N ALA A 53 2.67 -3.04 0.74
CA ALA A 53 1.50 -3.03 1.60
C ALA A 53 0.28 -3.20 0.70
N GLN A 54 -0.17 -4.44 0.55
CA GLN A 54 -1.29 -4.79 -0.31
C GLN A 54 -2.56 -4.35 0.41
N ALA A 55 -3.20 -3.30 -0.13
CA ALA A 55 -4.48 -2.84 0.35
C ALA A 55 -5.54 -3.92 0.07
N GLU A 56 -6.11 -4.47 1.12
CA GLU A 56 -7.09 -5.55 1.04
C GLU A 56 -8.52 -5.04 1.22
N THR A 57 -9.48 -5.90 0.90
CA THR A 57 -10.90 -5.62 1.03
C THR A 57 -11.51 -6.48 2.12
N GLY A 58 -12.21 -5.84 3.05
CA GLY A 58 -13.04 -6.52 4.06
C GLY A 58 -14.53 -6.42 3.73
N SER A 59 -15.33 -7.37 4.19
CA SER A 59 -16.78 -7.27 4.15
C SER A 59 -17.31 -6.64 5.43
N VAL A 60 -18.32 -5.77 5.30
CA VAL A 60 -18.86 -4.99 6.41
C VAL A 60 -20.38 -5.20 6.50
N ARG A 61 -20.86 -5.44 7.72
CA ARG A 61 -22.29 -5.47 8.05
C ARG A 61 -22.53 -4.51 9.20
N VAL A 62 -23.53 -3.65 9.05
CA VAL A 62 -23.88 -2.65 10.08
C VAL A 62 -25.37 -2.65 10.32
N VAL A 63 -25.75 -2.56 11.58
CA VAL A 63 -27.10 -2.21 12.01
C VAL A 63 -27.03 -0.82 12.64
N PHE A 64 -27.70 0.14 12.03
CA PHE A 64 -27.65 1.54 12.43
C PHE A 64 -29.08 2.01 12.76
N ALA A 65 -29.26 2.55 13.94
CA ALA A 65 -30.49 3.18 14.38
C ALA A 65 -30.29 4.69 14.46
N LYS A 66 -31.25 5.44 13.96
CA LYS A 66 -31.27 6.90 14.06
C LYS A 66 -32.60 7.39 14.59
N ALA A 67 -32.57 8.48 15.35
CA ALA A 67 -33.73 9.19 15.84
C ALA A 67 -33.50 10.70 15.66
N GLY A 68 -34.58 11.43 15.39
CA GLY A 68 -34.57 12.89 15.23
C GLY A 68 -35.59 13.38 14.20
N LEU A 69 -35.82 14.67 14.17
CA LEU A 69 -36.79 15.30 13.25
C LEU A 69 -36.13 15.97 12.05
N ILE A 70 -35.26 16.92 12.28
CA ILE A 70 -34.53 17.68 11.23
C ILE A 70 -33.03 17.34 11.28
N VAL A 71 -32.49 17.26 12.50
CA VAL A 71 -31.14 16.79 12.78
C VAL A 71 -31.28 15.55 13.63
N GLY A 72 -30.74 14.44 13.17
CA GLY A 72 -30.81 13.17 13.86
C GLY A 72 -29.43 12.74 14.36
N ALA A 73 -29.38 12.17 15.58
CA ALA A 73 -28.25 11.40 16.05
C ALA A 73 -28.51 9.93 15.75
N GLY A 74 -27.46 9.22 15.40
CA GLY A 74 -27.53 7.80 15.13
C GLY A 74 -26.38 7.05 15.78
N ALA A 75 -26.67 5.83 16.19
CA ALA A 75 -25.67 4.88 16.68
C ALA A 75 -25.94 3.50 16.10
N GLY A 76 -24.87 2.73 15.94
CA GLY A 76 -24.96 1.40 15.40
C GLY A 76 -23.82 0.50 15.84
N ARG A 77 -23.98 -0.76 15.50
CA ARG A 77 -22.95 -1.78 15.67
C ARG A 77 -22.74 -2.50 14.35
N GLY A 78 -21.51 -2.87 14.09
CA GLY A 78 -21.17 -3.61 12.90
C GLY A 78 -20.12 -4.69 13.16
N ILE A 79 -19.91 -5.48 12.13
CA ILE A 79 -18.86 -6.50 12.08
C ILE A 79 -18.11 -6.29 10.78
N LEU A 80 -16.80 -6.14 10.89
CA LEU A 80 -15.86 -6.24 9.78
C LEU A 80 -15.36 -7.68 9.72
N THR A 81 -15.55 -8.34 8.59
CA THR A 81 -14.88 -9.62 8.31
C THR A 81 -13.67 -9.34 7.43
N PHE A 82 -12.48 -9.56 7.96
CA PHE A 82 -11.21 -9.29 7.31
C PHE A 82 -10.25 -10.45 7.54
N ARG A 83 -9.66 -10.99 6.49
CA ARG A 83 -8.77 -12.18 6.53
C ARG A 83 -9.37 -13.36 7.28
N GLY A 84 -10.69 -13.60 7.11
CA GLY A 84 -11.40 -14.70 7.77
C GLY A 84 -11.75 -14.48 9.25
N HIS A 85 -11.39 -13.34 9.83
CA HIS A 85 -11.69 -12.99 11.21
C HIS A 85 -12.76 -11.91 11.30
N ASN A 86 -13.54 -11.93 12.37
CA ASN A 86 -14.61 -10.96 12.63
C ASN A 86 -14.16 -9.97 13.70
N TYR A 87 -14.26 -8.70 13.38
CA TYR A 87 -13.90 -7.58 14.23
C TYR A 87 -15.14 -6.73 14.48
N PRO A 88 -15.69 -6.73 15.72
CA PRO A 88 -16.82 -5.90 16.07
C PRO A 88 -16.40 -4.43 16.15
N PHE A 89 -17.32 -3.54 15.79
CA PHE A 89 -17.11 -2.10 15.86
C PHE A 89 -18.42 -1.37 16.16
N ARG A 90 -18.31 -0.15 16.66
CA ARG A 90 -19.40 0.80 16.88
C ARG A 90 -19.36 1.89 15.84
N VAL A 91 -20.55 2.36 15.49
CA VAL A 91 -20.73 3.51 14.60
C VAL A 91 -21.56 4.56 15.34
N SER A 92 -21.13 5.78 15.32
CA SER A 92 -21.88 6.95 15.78
C SER A 92 -21.84 8.04 14.71
N GLY A 93 -22.84 8.89 14.64
CA GLY A 93 -22.85 9.97 13.68
C GLY A 93 -24.08 10.83 13.78
N MET A 94 -23.98 11.99 13.13
CA MET A 94 -25.08 12.91 12.96
C MET A 94 -25.57 12.87 11.51
N SER A 95 -26.86 12.87 11.31
CA SER A 95 -27.44 13.01 9.98
C SER A 95 -28.31 14.27 9.93
N VAL A 96 -28.16 15.05 8.87
CA VAL A 96 -29.04 16.17 8.55
C VAL A 96 -30.03 15.66 7.50
N GLY A 97 -31.31 15.74 7.80
CA GLY A 97 -32.37 15.32 6.88
C GLY A 97 -33.68 15.05 7.60
N ALA A 98 -34.78 15.24 6.89
CA ALA A 98 -36.13 15.03 7.42
C ALA A 98 -36.36 13.55 7.70
N THR A 99 -36.15 13.13 8.94
CA THR A 99 -36.61 11.84 9.43
C THR A 99 -37.62 12.12 10.56
N ILE A 100 -38.85 11.82 10.31
CA ILE A 100 -39.89 11.91 11.35
C ILE A 100 -39.93 10.57 12.06
N GLY A 101 -39.48 10.55 13.36
CA GLY A 101 -39.44 9.33 14.16
C GLY A 101 -38.09 8.62 14.17
N GLY A 102 -38.12 7.34 14.55
CA GLY A 102 -36.95 6.47 14.59
C GLY A 102 -36.91 5.50 13.41
N SER A 103 -35.69 5.23 12.92
CA SER A 103 -35.50 4.20 11.91
C SER A 103 -34.31 3.31 12.22
N VAL A 104 -34.42 2.03 11.87
CA VAL A 104 -33.34 1.07 11.95
C VAL A 104 -33.00 0.57 10.55
N ASN A 105 -31.77 0.75 10.16
CA ASN A 105 -31.28 0.37 8.85
C ASN A 105 -30.23 -0.74 8.98
N LYS A 106 -30.38 -1.76 8.14
CA LYS A 106 -29.38 -2.80 7.97
C LYS A 106 -28.60 -2.50 6.68
N LEU A 107 -27.30 -2.36 6.82
CA LEU A 107 -26.39 -2.03 5.73
C LEU A 107 -25.38 -3.15 5.57
N ILE A 108 -25.08 -3.47 4.33
CA ILE A 108 -24.00 -4.39 3.97
C ILE A 108 -23.08 -3.69 2.97
N GLY A 109 -21.84 -4.13 2.92
CA GLY A 109 -20.89 -3.53 1.98
C GLY A 109 -19.47 -4.02 2.13
N ARG A 110 -18.56 -3.20 1.65
CA ARG A 110 -17.13 -3.50 1.63
C ARG A 110 -16.34 -2.32 2.20
N ALA A 111 -15.27 -2.66 2.91
CA ALA A 111 -14.21 -1.72 3.28
C ALA A 111 -13.02 -1.99 2.37
N LEU A 112 -12.61 -1.00 1.60
CA LEU A 112 -11.50 -1.06 0.65
C LEU A 112 -10.29 -0.36 1.26
N ASN A 113 -9.10 -0.69 0.78
CA ASN A 113 -7.82 -0.10 1.18
C ASN A 113 -7.45 -0.37 2.65
N LEU A 114 -7.84 -1.52 3.21
CA LEU A 114 -7.42 -1.94 4.53
C LEU A 114 -6.01 -2.55 4.49
N GLN A 115 -5.14 -2.13 5.38
CA GLN A 115 -3.86 -2.79 5.67
C GLN A 115 -4.01 -3.68 6.92
N GLY A 116 -4.88 -3.25 7.84
CA GLY A 116 -5.24 -3.95 9.06
C GLY A 116 -6.67 -3.65 9.51
N PRO A 117 -7.23 -4.42 10.45
CA PRO A 117 -8.59 -4.21 10.92
C PRO A 117 -8.78 -2.86 11.62
N GLY A 118 -7.73 -2.34 12.27
CA GLY A 118 -7.73 -1.05 12.96
C GLY A 118 -7.93 0.16 12.04
N ASP A 119 -7.58 0.05 10.75
CA ASP A 119 -7.71 1.14 9.77
C ASP A 119 -9.18 1.50 9.51
N LEU A 120 -10.10 0.59 9.87
CA LEU A 120 -11.53 0.86 9.80
C LEU A 120 -11.96 1.94 10.80
N ALA A 121 -11.22 2.15 11.89
CA ALA A 121 -11.54 3.19 12.86
C ALA A 121 -11.34 4.60 12.26
N GLY A 122 -12.12 5.55 12.74
CA GLY A 122 -11.99 6.96 12.37
C GLY A 122 -13.27 7.61 11.92
N THR A 123 -13.17 8.89 11.59
CA THR A 123 -14.30 9.68 11.08
C THR A 123 -14.35 9.59 9.57
N TYR A 124 -15.53 9.29 9.06
CA TYR A 124 -15.82 9.12 7.63
C TYR A 124 -16.64 10.25 7.11
N ASN A 125 -16.24 10.78 5.97
CA ASN A 125 -16.97 11.77 5.20
C ASN A 125 -17.54 11.16 3.93
N THR A 126 -18.69 11.67 3.48
CA THR A 126 -19.34 11.19 2.26
C THR A 126 -18.52 11.63 1.04
N LEU A 127 -18.02 10.68 0.26
CA LEU A 127 -17.41 10.96 -1.04
C LEU A 127 -18.47 11.11 -2.13
N ARG A 128 -19.46 10.24 -2.13
CA ARG A 128 -20.61 10.24 -3.05
C ARG A 128 -21.80 9.58 -2.40
N ALA A 129 -22.94 10.21 -2.54
CA ALA A 129 -24.22 9.64 -2.22
C ALA A 129 -25.00 9.34 -3.51
N GLY A 130 -25.93 8.38 -3.44
CA GLY A 130 -26.76 8.01 -4.59
C GLY A 130 -26.03 7.22 -5.68
N VAL A 131 -24.86 6.64 -5.38
CA VAL A 131 -24.15 5.80 -6.36
C VAL A 131 -24.93 4.50 -6.54
N SER A 132 -25.35 4.22 -7.77
CA SER A 132 -25.87 2.90 -8.15
C SER A 132 -24.71 1.88 -8.08
N LEU A 133 -24.69 1.09 -7.02
CA LEU A 133 -23.73 -0.02 -6.86
C LEU A 133 -24.37 -1.26 -7.47
N GLY A 134 -24.26 -1.44 -8.79
CA GLY A 134 -24.72 -2.64 -9.48
C GLY A 134 -26.14 -3.11 -9.12
N GLY A 135 -27.10 -2.97 -10.00
CA GLY A 135 -28.47 -3.45 -9.79
C GLY A 135 -29.49 -2.43 -9.27
N GLY A 136 -29.21 -1.12 -9.32
CA GLY A 136 -30.21 -0.08 -9.01
C GLY A 136 -30.48 0.18 -7.53
N ILE A 137 -29.71 -0.43 -6.62
CA ILE A 137 -29.82 -0.21 -5.19
C ILE A 137 -28.97 0.99 -4.82
N GLY A 138 -29.57 2.04 -4.24
CA GLY A 138 -28.87 3.23 -3.74
C GLY A 138 -27.82 2.85 -2.69
N GLY A 139 -26.61 3.37 -2.85
CA GLY A 139 -25.51 3.15 -1.94
C GLY A 139 -24.81 4.43 -1.54
N VAL A 140 -24.00 4.36 -0.52
CA VAL A 140 -23.15 5.45 -0.06
C VAL A 140 -21.69 5.02 -0.11
N ARG A 141 -20.84 5.93 -0.51
CA ARG A 141 -19.38 5.78 -0.45
C ARG A 141 -18.83 6.83 0.51
N LEU A 142 -18.12 6.34 1.52
CA LEU A 142 -17.54 7.15 2.58
C LEU A 142 -16.03 6.91 2.63
N GLN A 143 -15.26 7.90 3.06
CA GLN A 143 -13.81 7.77 3.22
C GLN A 143 -13.36 8.38 4.55
N ASN A 144 -12.41 7.72 5.22
CA ASN A 144 -11.73 8.26 6.39
C ASN A 144 -10.37 8.88 6.03
N ALA A 145 -9.72 9.49 7.03
CA ALA A 145 -8.41 10.12 6.86
C ALA A 145 -7.29 9.14 6.49
N SER A 146 -7.42 7.87 6.86
CA SER A 146 -6.46 6.80 6.49
C SER A 146 -6.64 6.29 5.05
N GLY A 147 -7.59 6.84 4.29
CA GLY A 147 -7.84 6.42 2.90
C GLY A 147 -8.71 5.17 2.76
N VAL A 148 -9.25 4.63 3.86
CA VAL A 148 -10.20 3.51 3.81
C VAL A 148 -11.52 4.00 3.22
N ILE A 149 -12.01 3.27 2.24
CA ILE A 149 -13.27 3.57 1.55
C ILE A 149 -14.32 2.54 1.96
N LEU A 150 -15.40 3.01 2.57
CA LEU A 150 -16.59 2.21 2.85
C LEU A 150 -17.60 2.37 1.72
N GLN A 151 -18.02 1.25 1.14
CA GLN A 151 -19.11 1.15 0.19
C GLN A 151 -20.25 0.40 0.87
N LEU A 152 -21.33 1.09 1.20
CA LEU A 152 -22.45 0.52 1.93
C LEU A 152 -23.74 0.68 1.12
N HIS A 153 -24.63 -0.30 1.19
CA HIS A 153 -25.96 -0.26 0.63
C HIS A 153 -26.98 -0.88 1.58
N GLY A 154 -28.23 -0.47 1.45
CA GLY A 154 -29.32 -1.01 2.25
C GLY A 154 -29.69 -2.43 1.83
N VAL A 155 -30.04 -3.27 2.79
CA VAL A 155 -30.48 -4.67 2.53
C VAL A 155 -31.89 -4.73 1.96
N LYS A 156 -32.70 -3.70 2.20
CA LYS A 156 -34.09 -3.61 1.69
C LYS A 156 -34.20 -2.56 0.60
N ALA A 157 -34.95 -2.84 -0.44
CA ALA A 157 -35.33 -1.85 -1.44
C ALA A 157 -36.11 -0.70 -0.76
N GLY A 158 -35.82 0.57 -1.14
CA GLY A 158 -36.46 1.76 -0.55
C GLY A 158 -35.77 2.32 0.68
N VAL A 159 -34.65 1.76 1.14
CA VAL A 159 -33.80 2.43 2.13
C VAL A 159 -33.05 3.55 1.41
N GLU A 160 -33.57 4.75 1.48
CA GLU A 160 -32.82 5.94 1.10
C GLU A 160 -31.67 6.14 2.09
N LEU A 161 -30.48 5.76 1.67
CA LEU A 161 -29.26 6.27 2.29
C LEU A 161 -29.14 7.72 1.85
N SER A 162 -29.84 8.61 2.58
CA SER A 162 -29.81 10.03 2.29
C SER A 162 -28.37 10.52 2.28
N ALA A 163 -28.07 11.32 1.26
CA ALA A 163 -26.80 11.97 0.99
C ALA A 163 -26.26 12.86 2.12
N ASN A 164 -27.00 13.02 3.19
CA ASN A 164 -26.76 13.92 4.30
C ASN A 164 -26.25 13.18 5.55
N LEU A 165 -25.43 12.15 5.40
CA LEU A 165 -24.62 11.65 6.51
C LEU A 165 -23.50 12.66 6.75
N GLY A 166 -23.77 13.67 7.57
CA GLY A 166 -22.71 14.47 8.16
C GLY A 166 -21.87 13.55 9.02
N GLY A 167 -20.64 13.30 8.64
CA GLY A 167 -19.62 12.51 9.32
C GLY A 167 -20.09 11.36 10.23
N ILE A 168 -19.70 10.15 9.93
CA ILE A 168 -19.85 9.01 10.85
C ILE A 168 -18.50 8.69 11.47
N THR A 169 -18.48 8.32 12.74
CA THR A 169 -17.28 7.87 13.43
C THR A 169 -17.41 6.39 13.77
N ILE A 170 -16.37 5.64 13.42
CA ILE A 170 -16.24 4.20 13.70
C ILE A 170 -15.18 4.00 14.79
N THR A 171 -15.51 3.19 15.79
CA THR A 171 -14.62 2.80 16.87
C THR A 171 -14.60 1.28 16.95
N MET A 172 -13.42 0.67 16.93
CA MET A 172 -13.26 -0.78 17.11
C MET A 172 -13.52 -1.19 18.56
N GLU A 173 -14.09 -2.37 18.77
CA GLU A 173 -14.34 -2.95 20.10
C GLU A 173 -13.24 -3.94 20.52
#